data_7b8390523a538f042f555257b44a00aa
#
_entry.id   7b8390523a538f042f555257b44a00aa
#
_cell.length_a   1.000
_cell.length_b   1.000
_cell.length_c   1.000
_cell.angle_alpha   90.00
_cell.angle_beta   90.00
_cell.angle_gamma   90.00
#
_symmetry.space_group_name_H-M   'P 1'
#
loop_
_entity.id
_entity.type
_entity.pdbx_description
1 polymer ?
#
loop_
_entity_poly.entity_id
_entity_poly.type
_entity_poly.pdbx_seq_one_letter_code
_entity_poly.pdbx_strand_id
1 'polypeptide(L)'
;MNISYDDLGFFHRLGADGIRLDLGFDGRKEALLTFNPYHLAIELNMSNDVAYLENILTHQANTSFLYGCHNFYPQEGTALPYHFFQSSSERFKKNGIRTAAFITSQSGTIGPWDINDGLPTLEMHRHLSVETAAKHLFATNLIDDIIIGNAYASEEELKSLGHLDRYQTVFRIEFVANVNEVERQIVLEEQHVRRGDITDQVIRSTEVRKKYQKDENKVHDTEFEFVVGDVVVGNDRFGKYKNELQIVLEPHSDPRKNKVGHITPEELILLPFIHPWSKFKFIEK
;
A
#
# COMPACT_ATOMS: atom_id res chain seq x y z
N MET A 1 -27.17 22.61 10.31
CA MET A 1 -27.78 22.01 11.53
C MET A 1 -26.65 21.87 12.53
N ASN A 2 -26.66 22.64 13.63
CA ASN A 2 -25.63 22.47 14.68
C ASN A 2 -26.00 21.23 15.50
N ILE A 3 -25.48 20.08 15.08
CA ILE A 3 -25.63 18.84 15.85
C ILE A 3 -24.61 18.94 16.97
N SER A 4 -25.10 18.96 18.21
CA SER A 4 -24.23 18.88 19.38
C SER A 4 -23.58 17.49 19.43
N TYR A 5 -22.26 17.44 19.61
CA TYR A 5 -21.56 16.17 19.84
C TYR A 5 -22.00 15.46 21.12
N ASP A 6 -22.75 16.14 21.97
CA ASP A 6 -23.32 15.56 23.18
C ASP A 6 -24.55 14.68 22.89
N ASP A 7 -25.18 14.77 21.69
CA ASP A 7 -26.29 13.90 21.27
C ASP A 7 -25.78 12.68 20.44
N LEU A 8 -24.92 11.86 21.01
CA LEU A 8 -24.50 10.60 20.39
C LEU A 8 -25.63 9.63 20.13
N GLY A 9 -26.71 9.72 20.91
CA GLY A 9 -27.93 8.94 20.71
C GLY A 9 -28.61 9.22 19.37
N PHE A 10 -28.48 10.42 18.81
CA PHE A 10 -28.95 10.72 17.46
C PHE A 10 -28.23 9.90 16.41
N PHE A 11 -26.91 9.87 16.44
CA PHE A 11 -26.09 9.09 15.47
C PHE A 11 -26.33 7.58 15.60
N HIS A 12 -26.45 7.09 16.84
CA HIS A 12 -26.78 5.69 17.08
C HIS A 12 -28.14 5.31 16.47
N ARG A 13 -29.20 6.16 16.64
CA ARG A 13 -30.50 5.90 16.00
C ARG A 13 -30.47 5.93 14.48
N LEU A 14 -29.51 6.63 13.87
CA LEU A 14 -29.27 6.61 12.42
C LEU A 14 -28.52 5.35 11.95
N GLY A 15 -28.08 4.50 12.88
CA GLY A 15 -27.33 3.29 12.56
C GLY A 15 -25.82 3.53 12.33
N ALA A 16 -25.27 4.64 12.82
CA ALA A 16 -23.85 4.90 12.75
C ALA A 16 -23.07 3.99 13.72
N ASP A 17 -21.91 3.49 13.28
CA ASP A 17 -20.95 2.75 14.10
C ASP A 17 -19.91 3.67 14.76
N GLY A 18 -19.77 4.88 14.26
CA GLY A 18 -18.84 5.88 14.78
C GLY A 18 -19.15 7.28 14.28
N ILE A 19 -18.45 8.26 14.84
CA ILE A 19 -18.51 9.66 14.41
C ILE A 19 -17.10 10.21 14.18
N ARG A 20 -16.94 11.02 13.13
CA ARG A 20 -15.70 11.72 12.84
C ARG A 20 -15.68 13.09 13.51
N LEU A 21 -14.62 13.36 14.26
CA LEU A 21 -14.27 14.67 14.77
C LEU A 21 -13.22 15.30 13.85
N ASP A 22 -13.67 16.18 12.96
CA ASP A 22 -12.79 16.82 11.98
C ASP A 22 -11.89 17.89 12.63
N LEU A 23 -12.51 18.71 13.48
CA LEU A 23 -11.85 19.64 14.39
C LEU A 23 -12.05 19.13 15.81
N GLY A 24 -10.98 18.81 16.51
CA GLY A 24 -11.06 18.33 17.88
C GLY A 24 -11.50 19.40 18.89
N PHE A 25 -11.54 18.99 20.16
CA PHE A 25 -11.83 19.86 21.30
C PHE A 25 -10.55 20.14 22.12
N ASP A 26 -10.51 19.68 23.37
CA ASP A 26 -9.42 19.91 24.32
C ASP A 26 -8.66 18.62 24.73
N GLY A 27 -8.96 17.51 24.12
CA GLY A 27 -8.46 16.17 24.44
C GLY A 27 -9.22 15.46 25.54
N ARG A 28 -9.65 16.17 26.58
CA ARG A 28 -10.47 15.61 27.66
C ARG A 28 -11.86 15.22 27.18
N LYS A 29 -12.48 16.05 26.35
CA LYS A 29 -13.82 15.80 25.84
C LYS A 29 -13.81 14.58 24.91
N GLU A 30 -12.83 14.47 24.03
CA GLU A 30 -12.67 13.30 23.17
C GLU A 30 -12.47 12.02 23.99
N ALA A 31 -11.61 12.08 25.01
CA ALA A 31 -11.40 10.93 25.88
C ALA A 31 -12.69 10.48 26.56
N LEU A 32 -13.51 11.42 27.05
CA LEU A 32 -14.83 11.10 27.64
C LEU A 32 -15.78 10.49 26.59
N LEU A 33 -15.78 10.99 25.34
CA LEU A 33 -16.64 10.47 24.29
C LEU A 33 -16.34 8.99 23.97
N THR A 34 -15.12 8.50 24.19
CA THR A 34 -14.78 7.07 24.00
C THR A 34 -15.47 6.12 25.00
N PHE A 35 -16.09 6.65 26.05
CA PHE A 35 -16.88 5.90 27.05
C PHE A 35 -18.40 6.03 26.82
N ASN A 36 -18.83 6.42 25.64
CA ASN A 36 -20.24 6.62 25.35
C ASN A 36 -21.04 5.31 25.46
N PRO A 37 -22.32 5.40 25.93
CA PRO A 37 -23.14 4.22 26.19
C PRO A 37 -23.61 3.48 24.94
N TYR A 38 -23.43 4.07 23.76
CA TYR A 38 -23.84 3.52 22.47
C TYR A 38 -22.69 2.74 21.78
N HIS A 39 -21.49 2.75 22.37
CA HIS A 39 -20.29 2.12 21.83
C HIS A 39 -19.91 2.65 20.43
N LEU A 40 -20.21 3.90 20.14
CA LEU A 40 -19.79 4.54 18.90
C LEU A 40 -18.26 4.79 18.93
N ALA A 41 -17.59 4.42 17.85
CA ALA A 41 -16.19 4.78 17.66
C ALA A 41 -16.02 6.29 17.47
N ILE A 42 -14.93 6.84 17.96
CA ILE A 42 -14.57 8.25 17.81
C ILE A 42 -13.41 8.32 16.81
N GLU A 43 -13.71 8.76 15.60
CA GLU A 43 -12.73 8.92 14.54
C GLU A 43 -12.06 10.30 14.63
N LEU A 44 -10.75 10.29 14.70
CA LEU A 44 -9.90 11.48 14.78
C LEU A 44 -9.26 11.78 13.42
N ASN A 45 -9.16 13.08 13.10
CA ASN A 45 -8.39 13.52 11.94
C ASN A 45 -6.88 13.35 12.22
N MET A 46 -6.23 12.46 11.49
CA MET A 46 -4.80 12.20 11.64
C MET A 46 -3.92 12.92 10.60
N SER A 47 -4.51 13.77 9.76
CA SER A 47 -3.77 14.54 8.75
C SER A 47 -3.08 15.79 9.30
N ASN A 48 -3.23 16.07 10.58
CA ASN A 48 -2.59 17.20 11.25
C ASN A 48 -1.44 16.68 12.11
N ASP A 49 -0.24 17.20 11.88
CA ASP A 49 0.94 16.84 12.69
C ASP A 49 1.01 17.69 13.97
N VAL A 50 0.04 17.48 14.84
CA VAL A 50 -0.05 18.12 16.16
C VAL A 50 -0.18 17.05 17.23
N ALA A 51 0.26 17.35 18.46
CA ALA A 51 0.20 16.44 19.61
C ALA A 51 -1.24 16.22 20.14
N TYR A 52 -2.20 16.13 19.24
CA TYR A 52 -3.62 16.01 19.57
C TYR A 52 -3.96 14.62 20.12
N LEU A 53 -3.47 13.58 19.48
CA LEU A 53 -3.67 12.20 19.98
C LEU A 53 -3.04 12.02 21.37
N GLU A 54 -1.81 12.46 21.55
CA GLU A 54 -1.11 12.36 22.84
C GLU A 54 -1.85 13.08 23.94
N ASN A 55 -2.44 14.25 23.65
CA ASN A 55 -3.29 14.98 24.59
C ASN A 55 -4.53 14.17 24.98
N ILE A 56 -5.23 13.58 24.02
CA ILE A 56 -6.40 12.69 24.27
C ILE A 56 -6.01 11.51 25.16
N LEU A 57 -4.88 10.86 24.86
CA LEU A 57 -4.40 9.70 25.60
C LEU A 57 -3.97 10.07 27.05
N THR A 58 -3.50 11.29 27.28
CA THR A 58 -3.20 11.81 28.63
C THR A 58 -4.45 11.79 29.52
N HIS A 59 -5.64 11.94 28.95
CA HIS A 59 -6.92 11.86 29.65
C HIS A 59 -7.50 10.44 29.73
N GLN A 60 -6.70 9.39 29.53
CA GLN A 60 -7.08 7.97 29.67
C GLN A 60 -8.27 7.58 28.78
N ALA A 61 -8.23 7.97 27.51
CA ALA A 61 -9.24 7.56 26.53
C ALA A 61 -9.29 6.02 26.39
N ASN A 62 -10.49 5.48 26.13
CA ASN A 62 -10.62 4.07 25.77
C ASN A 62 -10.17 3.88 24.30
N THR A 63 -8.94 3.43 24.11
CA THR A 63 -8.33 3.30 22.79
C THR A 63 -9.05 2.32 21.87
N SER A 64 -9.82 1.37 22.41
CA SER A 64 -10.63 0.45 21.60
C SER A 64 -11.75 1.16 20.83
N PHE A 65 -12.13 2.37 21.25
CA PHE A 65 -13.12 3.22 20.59
C PHE A 65 -12.50 4.43 19.90
N LEU A 66 -11.16 4.50 19.79
CA LEU A 66 -10.48 5.49 18.95
C LEU A 66 -10.18 4.89 17.57
N TYR A 67 -10.37 5.71 16.56
CA TYR A 67 -10.06 5.40 15.18
C TYR A 67 -9.39 6.60 14.52
N GLY A 68 -8.35 6.38 13.74
CA GLY A 68 -7.67 7.45 13.01
C GLY A 68 -8.01 7.40 11.53
N CYS A 69 -8.33 8.53 10.93
CA CYS A 69 -8.53 8.60 9.49
C CYS A 69 -7.90 9.87 8.93
N HIS A 70 -7.15 9.71 7.85
CA HIS A 70 -6.64 10.85 7.11
C HIS A 70 -7.76 11.64 6.42
N ASN A 71 -7.45 12.85 5.99
CA ASN A 71 -8.29 13.61 5.07
C ASN A 71 -8.08 13.11 3.63
N PHE A 72 -9.05 13.43 2.77
CA PHE A 72 -8.90 13.47 1.32
C PHE A 72 -8.71 14.92 0.85
N TYR A 73 -8.16 15.09 -0.35
CA TYR A 73 -7.78 16.41 -0.86
C TYR A 73 -8.27 16.57 -2.30
N PRO A 74 -9.35 17.37 -2.54
CA PRO A 74 -9.99 17.45 -3.85
C PRO A 74 -9.25 18.27 -4.90
N GLN A 75 -8.32 19.13 -4.48
CA GLN A 75 -7.51 19.97 -5.37
C GLN A 75 -6.16 19.32 -5.63
N GLU A 76 -5.74 19.22 -6.88
CA GLU A 76 -4.42 18.74 -7.27
C GLU A 76 -3.29 19.57 -6.63
N GLY A 77 -2.24 18.88 -6.18
CA GLY A 77 -1.10 19.50 -5.50
C GLY A 77 -1.31 19.83 -4.03
N THR A 78 -2.46 19.46 -3.43
CA THR A 78 -2.76 19.79 -2.02
C THR A 78 -2.79 18.58 -1.08
N ALA A 79 -2.73 17.36 -1.60
CA ALA A 79 -2.71 16.16 -0.77
C ALA A 79 -1.34 15.95 -0.08
N LEU A 80 -1.30 15.06 0.91
CA LEU A 80 -0.13 14.89 1.77
C LEU A 80 1.09 14.37 0.99
N PRO A 81 2.30 14.89 1.27
CA PRO A 81 3.53 14.24 0.87
C PRO A 81 3.78 13.01 1.76
N TYR A 82 4.46 11.98 1.21
CA TYR A 82 4.62 10.70 1.89
C TYR A 82 5.25 10.80 3.28
N HIS A 83 6.32 11.59 3.44
CA HIS A 83 7.02 11.73 4.73
C HIS A 83 6.12 12.28 5.84
N PHE A 84 5.22 13.22 5.51
CA PHE A 84 4.26 13.79 6.47
C PHE A 84 3.16 12.77 6.82
N PHE A 85 2.62 12.09 5.82
CA PHE A 85 1.69 10.97 6.01
C PHE A 85 2.29 9.89 6.92
N GLN A 86 3.54 9.52 6.68
CA GLN A 86 4.24 8.51 7.48
C GLN A 86 4.32 8.93 8.95
N SER A 87 4.85 10.11 9.24
CA SER A 87 5.05 10.58 10.62
C SER A 87 3.73 10.71 11.38
N SER A 88 2.68 11.21 10.75
CA SER A 88 1.36 11.32 11.37
C SER A 88 0.70 9.96 11.59
N SER A 89 0.81 9.02 10.64
CA SER A 89 0.27 7.67 10.78
C SER A 89 0.98 6.86 11.87
N GLU A 90 2.30 6.95 11.96
CA GLU A 90 3.11 6.26 12.97
C GLU A 90 2.67 6.58 14.42
N ARG A 91 2.20 7.81 14.70
CA ARG A 91 1.68 8.20 16.01
C ARG A 91 0.49 7.35 16.43
N PHE A 92 -0.46 7.10 15.51
CA PHE A 92 -1.64 6.29 15.75
C PHE A 92 -1.28 4.80 15.87
N LYS A 93 -0.49 4.29 14.93
CA LYS A 93 -0.06 2.87 14.92
C LYS A 93 0.74 2.51 16.17
N LYS A 94 1.61 3.39 16.66
CA LYS A 94 2.41 3.21 17.89
C LYS A 94 1.55 3.00 19.13
N ASN A 95 0.35 3.55 19.13
CA ASN A 95 -0.63 3.43 20.21
C ASN A 95 -1.68 2.33 19.96
N GLY A 96 -1.49 1.50 18.92
CA GLY A 96 -2.40 0.40 18.57
C GLY A 96 -3.75 0.84 18.03
N ILE A 97 -3.86 2.11 17.57
CA ILE A 97 -5.11 2.65 17.02
C ILE A 97 -5.22 2.25 15.56
N ARG A 98 -6.41 1.78 15.18
CA ARG A 98 -6.76 1.45 13.80
C ARG A 98 -6.81 2.70 12.93
N THR A 99 -6.36 2.60 11.69
CA THR A 99 -6.12 3.74 10.81
C THR A 99 -6.75 3.57 9.45
N ALA A 100 -7.20 4.68 8.85
CA ALA A 100 -7.74 4.72 7.49
C ALA A 100 -7.12 5.83 6.64
N ALA A 101 -7.14 5.63 5.32
CA ALA A 101 -6.76 6.63 4.34
C ALA A 101 -7.62 6.51 3.07
N PHE A 102 -7.67 7.59 2.31
CA PHE A 102 -8.44 7.66 1.07
C PHE A 102 -7.57 7.36 -0.15
N ILE A 103 -8.15 6.60 -1.07
CA ILE A 103 -7.73 6.47 -2.45
C ILE A 103 -8.79 7.13 -3.34
N THR A 104 -8.45 7.42 -4.60
CA THR A 104 -9.37 8.03 -5.54
C THR A 104 -9.68 7.08 -6.69
N SER A 105 -10.96 6.90 -7.00
CA SER A 105 -11.39 6.23 -8.23
C SER A 105 -11.04 7.11 -9.43
N GLN A 106 -10.46 6.52 -10.47
CA GLN A 106 -10.15 7.21 -11.72
C GLN A 106 -11.40 7.38 -12.61
N SER A 107 -12.45 6.60 -12.36
CA SER A 107 -13.75 6.66 -13.06
C SER A 107 -14.80 7.48 -12.31
N GLY A 108 -14.65 7.68 -10.99
CA GLY A 108 -15.59 8.41 -10.15
C GLY A 108 -15.58 9.91 -10.40
N THR A 109 -16.75 10.49 -10.67
CA THR A 109 -16.89 11.92 -11.04
C THR A 109 -17.61 12.76 -9.98
N ILE A 110 -18.11 12.14 -8.92
CA ILE A 110 -18.89 12.80 -7.86
C ILE A 110 -18.03 12.95 -6.61
N GLY A 111 -17.84 14.18 -6.18
CA GLY A 111 -17.15 14.51 -4.94
C GLY A 111 -18.05 15.37 -4.04
N PRO A 112 -17.61 15.68 -2.81
CA PRO A 112 -18.37 16.48 -1.84
C PRO A 112 -18.36 17.98 -2.16
N TRP A 113 -17.52 18.43 -3.09
CA TRP A 113 -17.37 19.82 -3.54
C TRP A 113 -17.33 19.91 -5.05
N ASP A 114 -17.40 21.14 -5.59
CA ASP A 114 -17.34 21.41 -7.04
C ASP A 114 -15.96 21.13 -7.63
N ILE A 115 -14.89 21.16 -6.82
CA ILE A 115 -13.54 20.77 -7.23
C ILE A 115 -13.37 19.26 -6.98
N ASN A 116 -13.03 18.54 -8.03
CA ASN A 116 -12.84 17.09 -7.99
C ASN A 116 -11.72 16.65 -8.93
N ASP A 117 -10.47 17.02 -8.57
CA ASP A 117 -9.26 16.52 -9.25
C ASP A 117 -8.83 15.16 -8.68
N GLY A 118 -9.79 14.38 -8.16
CA GLY A 118 -9.57 13.18 -7.34
C GLY A 118 -9.58 13.50 -5.85
N LEU A 119 -9.75 12.47 -5.01
CA LEU A 119 -9.89 12.59 -3.56
C LEU A 119 -8.93 11.65 -2.79
N PRO A 120 -7.61 11.63 -3.11
CA PRO A 120 -6.66 10.81 -2.39
C PRO A 120 -6.19 11.47 -1.09
N THR A 121 -5.65 10.67 -0.16
CA THR A 121 -4.87 11.17 0.99
C THR A 121 -3.46 11.57 0.58
N LEU A 122 -2.80 10.76 -0.26
CA LEU A 122 -1.44 11.01 -0.74
C LEU A 122 -1.44 11.62 -2.14
N GLU A 123 -0.69 12.70 -2.35
CA GLU A 123 -0.60 13.33 -3.67
C GLU A 123 -0.08 12.36 -4.74
N MET A 124 0.89 11.55 -4.40
CA MET A 124 1.47 10.56 -5.31
C MET A 124 0.47 9.47 -5.78
N HIS A 125 -0.71 9.37 -5.17
CA HIS A 125 -1.76 8.42 -5.55
C HIS A 125 -2.78 8.99 -6.53
N ARG A 126 -2.77 10.30 -6.77
CA ARG A 126 -3.85 11.01 -7.49
C ARG A 126 -4.17 10.41 -8.86
N HIS A 127 -3.16 9.95 -9.58
CA HIS A 127 -3.29 9.40 -10.92
C HIS A 127 -2.98 7.90 -11.00
N LEU A 128 -2.80 7.23 -9.84
CA LEU A 128 -2.61 5.78 -9.80
C LEU A 128 -3.95 5.06 -9.88
N SER A 129 -3.93 3.82 -10.37
CA SER A 129 -5.07 2.93 -10.24
C SER A 129 -5.44 2.72 -8.78
N VAL A 130 -6.73 2.49 -8.49
CA VAL A 130 -7.20 2.19 -7.11
C VAL A 130 -6.46 1.00 -6.52
N GLU A 131 -6.14 0.00 -7.35
CA GLU A 131 -5.41 -1.20 -6.94
C GLU A 131 -3.99 -0.85 -6.48
N THR A 132 -3.23 -0.11 -7.28
CA THR A 132 -1.85 0.27 -6.96
C THR A 132 -1.79 1.19 -5.73
N ALA A 133 -2.70 2.17 -5.64
CA ALA A 133 -2.81 3.05 -4.48
C ALA A 133 -3.11 2.26 -3.19
N ALA A 134 -4.02 1.29 -3.27
CA ALA A 134 -4.37 0.40 -2.17
C ALA A 134 -3.21 -0.50 -1.75
N LYS A 135 -2.53 -1.15 -2.71
CA LYS A 135 -1.32 -1.94 -2.46
C LYS A 135 -0.26 -1.12 -1.73
N HIS A 136 -0.04 0.12 -2.18
CA HIS A 136 0.96 1.00 -1.55
C HIS A 136 0.58 1.32 -0.10
N LEU A 137 -0.66 1.74 0.18
CA LEU A 137 -1.11 2.02 1.55
C LEU A 137 -0.94 0.80 2.46
N PHE A 138 -1.33 -0.40 2.03
CA PHE A 138 -1.14 -1.61 2.82
C PHE A 138 0.34 -1.99 2.99
N ALA A 139 1.16 -1.82 1.96
CA ALA A 139 2.60 -2.11 2.03
C ALA A 139 3.33 -1.24 3.06
N THR A 140 2.84 -0.03 3.37
CA THR A 140 3.39 0.83 4.42
C THR A 140 3.24 0.25 5.82
N ASN A 141 2.31 -0.71 6.04
CA ASN A 141 1.87 -1.20 7.35
C ASN A 141 1.33 -0.10 8.29
N LEU A 142 0.99 1.06 7.76
CA LEU A 142 0.48 2.21 8.51
C LEU A 142 -1.04 2.36 8.42
N ILE A 143 -1.68 1.71 7.45
CA ILE A 143 -3.11 1.85 7.16
C ILE A 143 -3.80 0.49 7.25
N ASP A 144 -4.88 0.44 8.02
CA ASP A 144 -5.70 -0.76 8.20
C ASP A 144 -6.89 -0.78 7.25
N ASP A 145 -7.47 0.37 6.94
CA ASP A 145 -8.68 0.50 6.12
C ASP A 145 -8.48 1.51 4.99
N ILE A 146 -9.08 1.20 3.84
CA ILE A 146 -9.02 2.05 2.65
C ILE A 146 -10.44 2.50 2.30
N ILE A 147 -10.57 3.78 1.99
CA ILE A 147 -11.83 4.41 1.62
C ILE A 147 -11.67 5.01 0.21
N ILE A 148 -12.61 4.71 -0.69
CA ILE A 148 -12.68 5.42 -1.98
C ILE A 148 -13.34 6.78 -1.73
N GLY A 149 -12.61 7.86 -2.01
CA GLY A 149 -13.02 9.23 -1.64
C GLY A 149 -14.11 9.82 -2.52
N ASN A 150 -14.14 9.42 -3.79
CA ASN A 150 -15.11 9.90 -4.79
C ASN A 150 -16.08 8.81 -5.23
N ALA A 151 -17.25 9.19 -5.73
CA ALA A 151 -18.30 8.27 -6.17
C ALA A 151 -18.54 8.43 -7.69
N TYR A 152 -18.94 7.39 -8.37
CA TYR A 152 -18.92 6.01 -7.97
C TYR A 152 -17.79 5.28 -8.69
N ALA A 153 -17.06 4.43 -7.99
CA ALA A 153 -16.03 3.60 -8.62
C ALA A 153 -16.68 2.60 -9.60
N SER A 154 -15.95 2.27 -10.67
CA SER A 154 -16.43 1.28 -11.63
C SER A 154 -16.44 -0.13 -11.07
N GLU A 155 -17.19 -1.02 -11.70
CA GLU A 155 -17.21 -2.47 -11.37
C GLU A 155 -15.82 -3.09 -11.44
N GLU A 156 -15.00 -2.68 -12.41
CA GLU A 156 -13.63 -3.14 -12.60
C GLU A 156 -12.73 -2.68 -11.44
N GLU A 157 -12.83 -1.42 -11.03
CA GLU A 157 -12.10 -0.89 -9.88
C GLU A 157 -12.49 -1.62 -8.58
N LEU A 158 -13.78 -1.84 -8.36
CA LEU A 158 -14.26 -2.58 -7.17
C LEU A 158 -13.80 -4.04 -7.17
N LYS A 159 -13.82 -4.71 -8.35
CA LYS A 159 -13.32 -6.08 -8.49
C LYS A 159 -11.82 -6.16 -8.22
N SER A 160 -11.03 -5.23 -8.75
CA SER A 160 -9.58 -5.20 -8.51
C SER A 160 -9.24 -5.09 -7.03
N LEU A 161 -9.97 -4.22 -6.29
CA LEU A 161 -9.82 -4.10 -4.84
C LEU A 161 -10.29 -5.37 -4.10
N GLY A 162 -11.37 -6.01 -4.55
CA GLY A 162 -11.90 -7.24 -3.96
C GLY A 162 -10.97 -8.45 -4.09
N HIS A 163 -10.09 -8.47 -5.09
CA HIS A 163 -9.10 -9.52 -5.30
C HIS A 163 -7.72 -9.21 -4.69
N LEU A 164 -7.55 -8.03 -4.11
CA LEU A 164 -6.28 -7.59 -3.56
C LEU A 164 -5.88 -8.39 -2.32
N ASP A 165 -4.65 -8.93 -2.31
CA ASP A 165 -4.06 -9.49 -1.10
C ASP A 165 -3.46 -8.36 -0.27
N ARG A 166 -4.10 -8.03 0.85
CA ARG A 166 -3.63 -6.96 1.74
C ARG A 166 -2.42 -7.34 2.61
N TYR A 167 -2.05 -8.62 2.64
CA TYR A 167 -1.03 -9.14 3.56
C TYR A 167 0.33 -9.37 2.89
N GLN A 168 0.38 -9.31 1.55
CA GLN A 168 1.61 -9.40 0.79
C GLN A 168 1.53 -8.58 -0.48
N THR A 169 2.67 -8.11 -0.95
CA THR A 169 2.75 -7.39 -2.23
C THR A 169 2.65 -8.37 -3.39
N VAL A 170 1.72 -8.10 -4.32
CA VAL A 170 1.57 -8.84 -5.57
C VAL A 170 1.85 -7.88 -6.72
N PHE A 171 2.96 -8.10 -7.44
CA PHE A 171 3.35 -7.29 -8.60
C PHE A 171 2.70 -7.79 -9.88
N ARG A 172 2.31 -6.86 -10.76
CA ARG A 172 1.98 -7.17 -12.16
C ARG A 172 3.25 -7.14 -13.00
N ILE A 173 3.47 -8.21 -13.76
CA ILE A 173 4.64 -8.34 -14.64
C ILE A 173 4.21 -8.41 -16.11
N GLU A 174 4.93 -7.69 -16.97
CA GLU A 174 4.91 -7.85 -18.42
C GLU A 174 6.12 -8.67 -18.83
N PHE A 175 5.88 -9.86 -19.39
CA PHE A 175 6.96 -10.74 -19.81
C PHE A 175 7.59 -10.29 -21.14
N VAL A 176 8.89 -10.55 -21.29
CA VAL A 176 9.56 -10.44 -22.60
C VAL A 176 9.16 -11.61 -23.52
N ALA A 177 9.34 -11.43 -24.83
CA ALA A 177 8.90 -12.44 -25.81
C ALA A 177 9.63 -13.79 -25.69
N ASN A 178 10.89 -13.78 -25.23
CA ASN A 178 11.73 -14.97 -25.18
C ASN A 178 11.72 -15.71 -23.82
N VAL A 179 10.85 -15.30 -22.88
CA VAL A 179 10.74 -15.97 -21.59
C VAL A 179 10.40 -17.44 -21.77
N ASN A 180 11.16 -18.32 -21.13
CA ASN A 180 10.93 -19.77 -21.20
C ASN A 180 10.00 -20.28 -20.10
N GLU A 181 9.58 -21.53 -20.21
CA GLU A 181 8.62 -22.13 -19.28
C GLU A 181 9.12 -22.19 -17.82
N VAL A 182 10.41 -22.51 -17.63
CA VAL A 182 11.02 -22.57 -16.28
C VAL A 182 10.99 -21.18 -15.63
N GLU A 183 11.30 -20.14 -16.38
CA GLU A 183 11.28 -18.75 -15.89
C GLU A 183 9.87 -18.31 -15.55
N ARG A 184 8.87 -18.66 -16.39
CA ARG A 184 7.47 -18.38 -16.09
C ARG A 184 7.01 -19.05 -14.79
N GLN A 185 7.35 -20.32 -14.60
CA GLN A 185 7.05 -21.07 -13.37
C GLN A 185 7.74 -20.42 -12.16
N ILE A 186 9.03 -20.07 -12.27
CA ILE A 186 9.77 -19.38 -11.20
C ILE A 186 9.04 -18.09 -10.80
N VAL A 187 8.60 -17.30 -11.77
CA VAL A 187 7.97 -15.99 -11.50
C VAL A 187 6.56 -16.15 -10.93
N LEU A 188 5.72 -16.98 -11.55
CA LEU A 188 4.26 -16.98 -11.27
C LEU A 188 3.82 -17.99 -10.22
N GLU A 189 4.51 -19.16 -10.13
CA GLU A 189 4.04 -20.26 -9.28
C GLU A 189 4.68 -20.28 -7.89
N GLU A 190 5.74 -19.50 -7.68
CA GLU A 190 6.50 -19.54 -6.44
C GLU A 190 6.13 -18.42 -5.46
N GLN A 191 6.25 -18.74 -4.18
CA GLN A 191 6.23 -17.72 -3.13
C GLN A 191 7.63 -17.12 -3.02
N HIS A 192 7.76 -15.83 -3.37
CA HIS A 192 9.01 -15.11 -3.23
C HIS A 192 9.21 -14.55 -1.84
N VAL A 193 10.47 -14.53 -1.41
CA VAL A 193 10.90 -13.93 -0.14
C VAL A 193 12.17 -13.15 -0.38
N ARG A 194 12.21 -11.86 -0.05
CA ARG A 194 13.44 -11.08 -0.08
C ARG A 194 14.43 -11.63 0.95
N ARG A 195 15.69 -11.86 0.56
CA ARG A 195 16.74 -12.22 1.51
C ARG A 195 16.89 -11.21 2.63
N GLY A 196 17.29 -11.68 3.81
CA GLY A 196 17.55 -10.82 4.96
C GLY A 196 18.79 -9.94 4.82
N ASP A 197 19.83 -10.42 4.11
CA ASP A 197 20.99 -9.65 3.70
C ASP A 197 20.66 -8.90 2.41
N ILE A 198 20.25 -7.67 2.55
CA ILE A 198 19.84 -6.81 1.42
C ILE A 198 21.02 -6.22 0.67
N THR A 199 20.79 -5.85 -0.58
CA THR A 199 21.70 -5.05 -1.41
C THR A 199 20.95 -3.87 -2.00
N ASP A 200 21.67 -2.82 -2.39
CA ASP A 200 21.07 -1.64 -3.03
C ASP A 200 20.69 -1.94 -4.49
N GLN A 201 21.41 -2.84 -5.16
CA GLN A 201 21.27 -3.09 -6.58
C GLN A 201 20.07 -3.98 -6.94
N VAL A 202 19.73 -4.98 -6.10
CA VAL A 202 18.68 -5.96 -6.42
C VAL A 202 17.92 -6.45 -5.17
N ILE A 203 16.63 -6.78 -5.35
CA ILE A 203 15.89 -7.64 -4.43
C ILE A 203 16.12 -9.09 -4.86
N ARG A 204 16.58 -9.94 -3.95
CA ARG A 204 16.91 -11.34 -4.26
C ARG A 204 15.89 -12.30 -3.64
N SER A 205 15.32 -13.19 -4.46
CA SER A 205 14.55 -14.35 -4.03
C SER A 205 15.35 -15.63 -4.27
N THR A 206 16.10 -16.03 -3.25
CA THR A 206 17.15 -17.05 -3.38
C THR A 206 16.63 -18.48 -3.29
N GLU A 207 15.57 -18.73 -2.53
CA GLU A 207 15.11 -20.09 -2.23
C GLU A 207 14.55 -20.82 -3.45
N VAL A 208 13.93 -20.10 -4.37
CA VAL A 208 13.38 -20.64 -5.63
C VAL A 208 14.40 -21.44 -6.43
N ARG A 209 15.66 -20.97 -6.52
CA ARG A 209 16.71 -21.66 -7.26
C ARG A 209 16.98 -23.09 -6.78
N LYS A 210 16.70 -23.41 -5.52
CA LYS A 210 16.91 -24.74 -4.97
C LYS A 210 15.94 -25.75 -5.59
N LYS A 211 14.69 -25.34 -5.82
CA LYS A 211 13.67 -26.16 -6.48
C LYS A 211 14.03 -26.44 -7.94
N TYR A 212 14.47 -25.40 -8.65
CA TYR A 212 14.78 -25.46 -10.09
C TYR A 212 16.26 -25.72 -10.42
N GLN A 213 17.05 -26.19 -9.46
CA GLN A 213 18.52 -26.33 -9.63
C GLN A 213 18.93 -27.18 -10.83
N LYS A 214 18.11 -28.19 -11.18
CA LYS A 214 18.40 -29.14 -12.27
C LYS A 214 17.85 -28.69 -13.61
N ASP A 215 16.95 -27.71 -13.63
CA ASP A 215 16.28 -27.28 -14.83
C ASP A 215 17.18 -26.36 -15.66
N GLU A 216 17.27 -26.64 -16.96
CA GLU A 216 18.07 -25.85 -17.90
C GLU A 216 17.44 -24.46 -18.05
N ASN A 217 18.28 -23.43 -18.06
CA ASN A 217 17.85 -22.05 -18.31
C ASN A 217 18.83 -21.38 -19.29
N LYS A 218 18.55 -21.54 -20.59
CA LYS A 218 19.40 -21.04 -21.68
C LYS A 218 19.48 -19.52 -21.65
N VAL A 219 20.63 -19.02 -22.11
CA VAL A 219 20.90 -17.58 -22.20
C VAL A 219 19.98 -16.92 -23.23
N HIS A 220 19.29 -15.86 -22.85
CA HIS A 220 18.54 -14.96 -23.73
C HIS A 220 18.45 -13.56 -23.10
N ASP A 221 18.16 -12.53 -23.90
CA ASP A 221 17.93 -11.14 -23.47
C ASP A 221 18.95 -10.62 -22.43
N THR A 222 20.25 -10.86 -22.67
CA THR A 222 21.36 -10.50 -21.77
C THR A 222 22.18 -9.31 -22.26
N GLU A 223 21.89 -8.77 -23.45
CA GLU A 223 22.71 -7.76 -24.12
C GLU A 223 22.39 -6.32 -23.71
N PHE A 224 21.40 -6.15 -22.86
CA PHE A 224 20.88 -4.85 -22.45
C PHE A 224 21.28 -4.51 -21.02
N GLU A 225 21.33 -3.22 -20.74
CA GLU A 225 21.33 -2.74 -19.36
C GLU A 225 19.95 -2.98 -18.74
N PHE A 226 19.91 -3.66 -17.61
CA PHE A 226 18.70 -3.82 -16.81
C PHE A 226 18.37 -2.48 -16.14
N VAL A 227 17.08 -2.16 -16.09
CA VAL A 227 16.58 -0.93 -15.46
C VAL A 227 15.73 -1.25 -14.21
N VAL A 228 15.47 -0.25 -13.40
CA VAL A 228 14.65 -0.40 -12.18
C VAL A 228 13.30 -1.04 -12.50
N GLY A 229 12.94 -2.11 -11.78
CA GLY A 229 11.71 -2.86 -11.99
C GLY A 229 11.84 -4.04 -12.96
N ASP A 230 12.98 -4.20 -13.64
CA ASP A 230 13.23 -5.41 -14.42
C ASP A 230 13.29 -6.62 -13.49
N VAL A 231 12.63 -7.69 -13.90
CA VAL A 231 12.73 -9.00 -13.26
C VAL A 231 13.69 -9.85 -14.07
N VAL A 232 14.71 -10.35 -13.40
CA VAL A 232 15.77 -11.15 -14.02
C VAL A 232 15.91 -12.49 -13.32
N VAL A 233 16.28 -13.53 -14.09
CA VAL A 233 16.53 -14.87 -13.55
C VAL A 233 17.93 -15.33 -14.00
N GLY A 234 18.68 -15.92 -13.07
CA GLY A 234 20.01 -16.45 -13.34
C GLY A 234 19.98 -17.57 -14.39
N ASN A 235 20.73 -17.42 -15.49
CA ASN A 235 20.81 -18.43 -16.54
C ASN A 235 21.91 -19.50 -16.28
N ASP A 236 22.12 -20.44 -17.20
CA ASP A 236 23.05 -21.55 -17.05
C ASP A 236 24.51 -21.11 -16.81
N ARG A 237 24.88 -19.86 -17.14
CA ARG A 237 26.21 -19.30 -16.88
C ARG A 237 26.41 -18.84 -15.43
N PHE A 238 25.34 -18.78 -14.60
CA PHE A 238 25.40 -18.20 -13.25
C PHE A 238 25.84 -19.20 -12.17
N GLY A 239 26.18 -20.43 -12.53
CA GLY A 239 26.68 -21.44 -11.61
C GLY A 239 25.70 -21.71 -10.47
N LYS A 240 26.14 -21.59 -9.21
CA LYS A 240 25.29 -21.84 -8.02
C LYS A 240 24.10 -20.88 -7.87
N TYR A 241 24.06 -19.78 -8.62
CA TYR A 241 22.97 -18.80 -8.61
C TYR A 241 21.99 -18.98 -9.79
N LYS A 242 22.19 -20.04 -10.60
CA LYS A 242 21.23 -20.39 -11.66
C LYS A 242 19.82 -20.49 -11.08
N ASN A 243 18.86 -19.96 -11.81
CA ASN A 243 17.43 -19.95 -11.46
C ASN A 243 17.08 -19.14 -10.17
N GLU A 244 18.01 -18.27 -9.70
CA GLU A 244 17.67 -17.26 -8.69
C GLU A 244 16.92 -16.10 -9.35
N LEU A 245 15.75 -15.73 -8.82
CA LEU A 245 15.01 -14.55 -9.25
C LEU A 245 15.53 -13.30 -8.54
N GLN A 246 15.68 -12.22 -9.32
CA GLN A 246 16.03 -10.91 -8.79
C GLN A 246 15.13 -9.82 -9.40
N ILE A 247 14.81 -8.78 -8.62
CA ILE A 247 14.20 -7.54 -9.12
C ILE A 247 15.25 -6.45 -9.06
N VAL A 248 15.44 -5.73 -10.15
CA VAL A 248 16.45 -4.68 -10.29
C VAL A 248 16.03 -3.42 -9.56
N LEU A 249 16.91 -2.88 -8.72
CA LEU A 249 16.75 -1.60 -8.01
C LEU A 249 17.67 -0.51 -8.56
N GLU A 250 18.84 -0.89 -9.10
CA GLU A 250 19.78 0.03 -9.75
C GLU A 250 20.20 -0.53 -11.11
N PRO A 251 20.29 0.33 -12.15
CA PRO A 251 20.68 -0.10 -13.49
C PRO A 251 22.04 -0.81 -13.49
N HIS A 252 22.12 -1.95 -14.17
CA HIS A 252 23.36 -2.71 -14.36
C HIS A 252 23.23 -3.74 -15.49
N SER A 253 24.34 -4.29 -15.91
CA SER A 253 24.39 -5.37 -16.90
C SER A 253 25.05 -6.61 -16.31
N ASP A 254 24.52 -7.80 -16.58
CA ASP A 254 25.12 -9.08 -16.19
C ASP A 254 24.70 -10.17 -17.19
N PRO A 255 25.63 -10.68 -18.06
CA PRO A 255 25.31 -11.68 -19.07
C PRO A 255 24.95 -13.06 -18.49
N ARG A 256 25.01 -13.24 -17.17
CA ARG A 256 24.62 -14.46 -16.46
C ARG A 256 23.16 -14.43 -16.01
N LYS A 257 22.43 -13.37 -16.33
CA LYS A 257 21.02 -13.19 -16.01
C LYS A 257 20.23 -12.97 -17.28
N ASN A 258 19.09 -13.62 -17.39
CA ASN A 258 18.10 -13.35 -18.43
C ASN A 258 17.11 -12.30 -17.92
N LYS A 259 16.78 -11.30 -18.74
CA LYS A 259 15.62 -10.45 -18.47
C LYS A 259 14.38 -11.26 -18.81
N VAL A 260 13.50 -11.46 -17.84
CA VAL A 260 12.27 -12.24 -18.03
C VAL A 260 11.01 -11.36 -18.13
N GLY A 261 11.05 -10.16 -17.58
CA GLY A 261 9.94 -9.24 -17.65
C GLY A 261 10.22 -7.92 -16.95
N HIS A 262 9.20 -7.11 -16.86
CA HIS A 262 9.25 -5.82 -16.17
C HIS A 262 7.99 -5.62 -15.32
N ILE A 263 8.15 -5.13 -14.11
CA ILE A 263 7.04 -4.73 -13.24
C ILE A 263 6.35 -3.52 -13.87
N THR A 264 5.02 -3.50 -13.86
CA THR A 264 4.27 -2.36 -14.42
C THR A 264 4.71 -1.03 -13.80
N PRO A 265 4.85 0.05 -14.58
CA PRO A 265 5.44 1.31 -14.12
C PRO A 265 4.81 1.89 -12.85
N GLU A 266 3.49 1.82 -12.71
CA GLU A 266 2.81 2.34 -11.50
C GLU A 266 3.13 1.52 -10.24
N GLU A 267 3.49 0.25 -10.37
CA GLU A 267 3.81 -0.60 -9.20
C GLU A 267 5.27 -0.49 -8.74
N LEU A 268 6.12 0.26 -9.45
CA LEU A 268 7.49 0.52 -9.00
C LEU A 268 7.53 1.25 -7.64
N ILE A 269 6.49 2.01 -7.33
CA ILE A 269 6.29 2.65 -6.02
C ILE A 269 6.29 1.66 -4.84
N LEU A 270 6.03 0.37 -5.09
CA LEU A 270 5.98 -0.68 -4.07
C LEU A 270 7.36 -1.25 -3.72
N LEU A 271 8.37 -1.07 -4.58
CA LEU A 271 9.70 -1.65 -4.39
C LEU A 271 10.37 -1.27 -3.06
N PRO A 272 10.29 -0.02 -2.57
CA PRO A 272 10.88 0.37 -1.29
C PRO A 272 10.28 -0.36 -0.08
N PHE A 273 9.07 -0.93 -0.21
CA PHE A 273 8.34 -1.62 0.86
C PHE A 273 8.59 -3.14 0.90
N ILE A 274 9.38 -3.66 -0.03
CA ILE A 274 9.84 -5.06 0.05
C ILE A 274 11.05 -5.11 0.99
N HIS A 275 10.77 -5.11 2.29
CA HIS A 275 11.80 -5.16 3.34
C HIS A 275 12.47 -6.53 3.45
N PRO A 276 13.57 -6.69 4.21
CA PRO A 276 14.15 -7.99 4.53
C PRO A 276 13.08 -8.98 5.01
N TRP A 277 13.06 -10.19 4.43
CA TRP A 277 12.09 -11.26 4.71
C TRP A 277 10.64 -10.99 4.27
N SER A 278 10.38 -9.86 3.59
CA SER A 278 9.06 -9.62 2.98
C SER A 278 8.73 -10.70 1.96
N LYS A 279 7.47 -11.11 1.97
CA LYS A 279 6.89 -12.03 1.00
C LYS A 279 6.26 -11.25 -0.12
N PHE A 280 6.44 -11.70 -1.35
CA PHE A 280 5.81 -11.09 -2.53
C PHE A 280 5.52 -12.15 -3.59
N LYS A 281 4.67 -11.82 -4.54
CA LYS A 281 4.29 -12.65 -5.69
C LYS A 281 4.21 -11.82 -6.96
N PHE A 282 4.04 -12.52 -8.05
CA PHE A 282 3.74 -11.91 -9.35
C PHE A 282 2.46 -12.48 -9.93
N ILE A 283 1.78 -11.65 -10.71
CA ILE A 283 0.71 -12.03 -11.62
C ILE A 283 1.02 -11.43 -12.99
N GLU A 284 0.64 -12.13 -14.06
CA GLU A 284 0.77 -11.60 -15.41
C GLU A 284 -0.22 -10.45 -15.63
N LYS A 285 0.19 -9.40 -16.35
CA LYS A 285 -0.64 -8.26 -16.69
C LYS A 285 -1.73 -8.64 -17.68
#